data_7b063ce10b9c172915545c6c4c53cd7d
#
_entry.id   7b063ce10b9c172915545c6c4c53cd7d
#
_cell.length_a   1.000
_cell.length_b   1.000
_cell.length_c   1.000
_cell.angle_alpha   90.00
_cell.angle_beta   90.00
_cell.angle_gamma   90.00
#
_symmetry.space_group_name_H-M   'P 1'
#
loop_
_entity.id
_entity.type
_entity.pdbx_description
1 polymer ?
#
loop_
_entity_poly.entity_id
_entity_poly.type
_entity_poly.pdbx_seq_one_letter_code
_entity_poly.pdbx_strand_id
1 'polypeptide(L)'
;IYFNMDEDVSRLKDIKIENYIWIIYIGIIVLSWYANSKEKNYILTKSEKSKKEYQWLMILIFSVLLLIYYYFAKDSYDDILELKPGDSNKKVLLRYASFIGSFLILISGIIFLIIAIVDDNIDTEIAFN
;
A
#
# COMPACT_ATOMS: atom_id res chain seq x y z
N ILE A 1 -24.45 -6.06 26.14
CA ILE A 1 -23.73 -5.75 24.90
C ILE A 1 -24.00 -4.29 24.54
N TYR A 2 -22.95 -3.52 24.45
CA TYR A 2 -23.06 -2.11 24.16
C TYR A 2 -22.88 -1.85 22.66
N PHE A 3 -23.88 -1.21 22.04
CA PHE A 3 -23.85 -0.86 20.63
C PHE A 3 -23.59 0.64 20.51
N ASN A 4 -22.45 1.01 19.89
CA ASN A 4 -22.11 2.40 19.61
C ASN A 4 -22.39 2.69 18.14
N MET A 5 -23.49 3.37 17.86
CA MET A 5 -23.95 3.61 16.50
C MET A 5 -22.95 4.41 15.67
N ASP A 6 -22.37 5.47 16.24
CA ASP A 6 -21.43 6.33 15.51
C ASP A 6 -20.15 5.58 15.14
N GLU A 7 -19.61 4.82 16.10
CA GLU A 7 -18.41 4.03 15.89
C GLU A 7 -18.66 2.91 14.88
N ASP A 8 -19.81 2.24 14.97
CA ASP A 8 -20.18 1.16 14.07
C ASP A 8 -20.45 1.66 12.66
N VAL A 9 -21.09 2.81 12.49
CA VAL A 9 -21.31 3.42 11.17
C VAL A 9 -19.97 3.79 10.53
N SER A 10 -19.07 4.37 11.30
CA SER A 10 -17.71 4.70 10.82
C SER A 10 -16.97 3.45 10.40
N ARG A 11 -17.04 2.38 11.20
CA ARG A 11 -16.38 1.10 10.88
C ARG A 11 -16.96 0.45 9.64
N LEU A 12 -18.28 0.51 9.45
CA LEU A 12 -18.91 -0.02 8.24
C LEU A 12 -18.48 0.74 6.99
N LYS A 13 -18.32 2.05 7.10
CA LYS A 13 -17.81 2.88 6.00
C LYS A 13 -16.38 2.50 5.66
N ASP A 14 -15.54 2.28 6.66
CA ASP A 14 -14.15 1.85 6.45
C ASP A 14 -14.10 0.48 5.76
N ILE A 15 -14.95 -0.46 6.15
CA ILE A 15 -15.03 -1.77 5.51
C ILE A 15 -15.40 -1.63 4.04
N LYS A 16 -16.32 -0.74 3.71
CA LYS A 16 -16.70 -0.49 2.31
C LYS A 16 -15.51 0.01 1.49
N ILE A 17 -14.74 0.94 2.04
CA ILE A 17 -13.54 1.46 1.39
C ILE A 17 -12.49 0.35 1.26
N GLU A 18 -12.29 -0.45 2.31
CA GLU A 18 -11.36 -1.57 2.29
C GLU A 18 -11.72 -2.60 1.23
N ASN A 19 -13.02 -2.84 0.99
CA ASN A 19 -13.46 -3.74 -0.07
C ASN A 19 -13.07 -3.22 -1.46
N TYR A 20 -13.16 -1.91 -1.70
CA TYR A 20 -12.67 -1.32 -2.93
C TYR A 20 -11.15 -1.47 -3.06
N ILE A 21 -10.44 -1.32 -1.95
CA ILE A 21 -8.98 -1.50 -1.93
C ILE A 21 -8.61 -2.94 -2.29
N TRP A 22 -9.36 -3.95 -1.80
CA TRP A 22 -9.12 -5.34 -2.19
C TRP A 22 -9.26 -5.55 -3.70
N ILE A 23 -10.23 -4.90 -4.32
CA ILE A 23 -10.42 -4.97 -5.78
C ILE A 23 -9.20 -4.32 -6.48
N ILE A 24 -8.72 -3.20 -5.97
CA ILE A 24 -7.53 -2.53 -6.50
C ILE A 24 -6.30 -3.44 -6.36
N TYR A 25 -6.15 -4.14 -5.23
CA TYR A 25 -5.05 -5.10 -5.05
C TYR A 25 -5.08 -6.21 -6.08
N ILE A 26 -6.26 -6.72 -6.44
CA ILE A 26 -6.39 -7.73 -7.51
C ILE A 26 -5.85 -7.15 -8.82
N GLY A 27 -6.23 -5.92 -9.15
CA GLY A 27 -5.74 -5.23 -10.33
C GLY A 27 -4.22 -5.04 -10.30
N ILE A 28 -3.67 -4.71 -9.14
CA ILE A 28 -2.21 -4.55 -8.96
C ILE A 28 -1.50 -5.88 -9.17
N ILE A 29 -2.06 -7.00 -8.69
CA ILE A 29 -1.48 -8.32 -8.90
C ILE A 29 -1.40 -8.63 -10.39
N VAL A 30 -2.47 -8.36 -11.14
CA VAL A 30 -2.49 -8.56 -12.60
C VAL A 30 -1.46 -7.67 -13.29
N LEU A 31 -1.40 -6.39 -12.90
CA LEU A 31 -0.41 -5.45 -13.46
C LEU A 31 1.02 -5.87 -13.13
N SER A 32 1.26 -6.40 -11.93
CA SER A 32 2.59 -6.86 -11.53
C SER A 32 3.02 -8.06 -12.38
N TRP A 33 2.10 -8.97 -12.63
CA TRP A 33 2.36 -10.10 -13.52
C TRP A 33 2.69 -9.63 -14.94
N TYR A 34 1.91 -8.67 -15.45
CA TYR A 34 2.17 -8.07 -16.76
C TYR A 34 3.53 -7.35 -16.78
N ALA A 35 3.85 -6.60 -15.73
CA ALA A 35 5.14 -5.91 -15.61
C ALA A 35 6.31 -6.91 -15.66
N ASN A 36 6.18 -8.04 -14.96
CA ASN A 36 7.20 -9.09 -14.99
C ASN A 36 7.42 -9.64 -16.39
N SER A 37 6.37 -9.73 -17.22
CA SER A 37 6.52 -10.16 -18.61
C SER A 37 7.33 -9.15 -19.41
N LYS A 38 7.23 -7.86 -19.12
CA LYS A 38 8.05 -6.82 -19.78
C LYS A 38 9.49 -6.88 -19.33
N GLU A 39 9.74 -7.11 -18.03
CA GLU A 39 11.10 -7.30 -17.53
C GLU A 39 11.74 -8.53 -18.17
N LYS A 40 10.99 -9.63 -18.22
CA LYS A 40 11.48 -10.86 -18.87
C LYS A 40 11.85 -10.61 -20.32
N ASN A 41 11.00 -9.90 -21.06
CA ASN A 41 11.28 -9.59 -22.46
C ASN A 41 12.53 -8.72 -22.59
N TYR A 42 12.71 -7.74 -21.71
CA TYR A 42 13.92 -6.92 -21.69
C TYR A 42 15.17 -7.76 -21.43
N ILE A 43 15.12 -8.66 -20.47
CA ILE A 43 16.26 -9.53 -20.13
C ILE A 43 16.63 -10.40 -21.33
N LEU A 44 15.65 -10.96 -22.04
CA LEU A 44 15.89 -11.87 -23.15
C LEU A 44 16.29 -11.16 -24.43
N THR A 45 15.71 -10.01 -24.75
CA THR A 45 15.88 -9.34 -26.03
C THR A 45 16.62 -8.01 -25.94
N LYS A 46 16.87 -7.51 -24.71
CA LYS A 46 17.44 -6.18 -24.47
C LYS A 46 16.63 -5.05 -25.11
N SER A 47 15.33 -5.23 -25.24
CA SER A 47 14.42 -4.23 -25.81
C SER A 47 14.28 -3.01 -24.90
N GLU A 48 14.73 -1.87 -25.38
CA GLU A 48 14.58 -0.60 -24.63
C GLU A 48 13.10 -0.22 -24.41
N LYS A 49 12.24 -0.59 -25.35
CA LYS A 49 10.81 -0.35 -25.20
C LYS A 49 10.24 -1.13 -24.03
N SER A 50 10.58 -2.41 -23.89
CA SER A 50 10.12 -3.25 -22.78
C SER A 50 10.67 -2.76 -21.44
N LYS A 51 11.91 -2.27 -21.41
CA LYS A 51 12.50 -1.68 -20.21
C LYS A 51 11.71 -0.46 -19.74
N LYS A 52 11.37 0.45 -20.65
CA LYS A 52 10.59 1.64 -20.34
C LYS A 52 9.17 1.30 -19.89
N GLU A 53 8.55 0.33 -20.57
CA GLU A 53 7.20 -0.12 -20.19
C GLU A 53 7.19 -0.71 -18.78
N TYR A 54 8.20 -1.52 -18.46
CA TYR A 54 8.34 -2.06 -17.10
C TYR A 54 8.50 -0.94 -16.07
N GLN A 55 9.37 0.01 -16.32
CA GLN A 55 9.61 1.13 -15.40
C GLN A 55 8.31 1.92 -15.14
N TRP A 56 7.57 2.26 -16.20
CA TRP A 56 6.32 2.98 -16.06
C TRP A 56 5.26 2.19 -15.31
N LEU A 57 5.18 0.88 -15.54
CA LEU A 57 4.28 0.01 -14.81
C LEU A 57 4.62 -0.03 -13.33
N MET A 58 5.90 -0.10 -12.98
CA MET A 58 6.32 -0.10 -11.58
C MET A 58 6.03 1.23 -10.90
N ILE A 59 6.25 2.35 -11.59
CA ILE A 59 5.89 3.67 -11.07
C ILE A 59 4.38 3.75 -10.82
N LEU A 60 3.58 3.28 -11.74
CA LEU A 60 2.12 3.27 -11.59
C LEU A 60 1.69 2.40 -10.40
N ILE A 61 2.21 1.19 -10.31
CA ILE A 61 1.88 0.25 -9.25
C ILE A 61 2.21 0.86 -7.88
N PHE A 62 3.42 1.38 -7.70
CA PHE A 62 3.82 1.94 -6.41
C PHE A 62 3.14 3.27 -6.10
N SER A 63 2.76 4.04 -7.12
CA SER A 63 1.96 5.26 -6.91
C SER A 63 0.59 4.91 -6.34
N VAL A 64 -0.08 3.90 -6.89
CA VAL A 64 -1.38 3.43 -6.39
C VAL A 64 -1.22 2.84 -4.98
N LEU A 65 -0.21 1.99 -4.76
CA LEU A 65 0.04 1.41 -3.44
C LEU A 65 0.32 2.49 -2.40
N LEU A 66 1.05 3.54 -2.77
CA LEU A 66 1.36 4.64 -1.86
C LEU A 66 0.09 5.35 -1.38
N LEU A 67 -0.87 5.57 -2.28
CA LEU A 67 -2.16 6.16 -1.91
C LEU A 67 -2.91 5.27 -0.92
N ILE A 68 -2.88 3.96 -1.14
CA ILE A 68 -3.52 2.99 -0.25
C ILE A 68 -2.82 2.97 1.11
N TYR A 69 -1.50 2.95 1.13
CA TYR A 69 -0.72 2.95 2.38
C TYR A 69 -0.94 4.22 3.17
N TYR A 70 -1.05 5.36 2.48
CA TYR A 70 -1.39 6.63 3.14
C TYR A 70 -2.77 6.55 3.79
N TYR A 71 -3.76 5.98 3.10
CA TYR A 71 -5.10 5.81 3.67
C TYR A 71 -5.04 5.01 4.98
N PHE A 72 -4.34 3.87 4.98
CA PHE A 72 -4.25 3.04 6.18
C PHE A 72 -3.48 3.72 7.32
N ALA A 73 -2.42 4.45 6.99
CA ALA A 73 -1.67 5.18 8.01
C ALA A 73 -2.53 6.28 8.65
N LYS A 74 -3.29 7.01 7.83
CA LYS A 74 -4.20 8.05 8.31
C LYS A 74 -5.33 7.45 9.15
N ASP A 75 -5.93 6.35 8.68
CA ASP A 75 -7.00 5.67 9.40
C ASP A 75 -6.51 5.18 10.77
N SER A 76 -5.32 4.58 10.82
CA SER A 76 -4.72 4.14 12.09
C SER A 76 -4.41 5.32 13.02
N TYR A 77 -3.98 6.44 12.47
CA TYR A 77 -3.76 7.65 13.25
C TYR A 77 -5.07 8.19 13.84
N ASP A 78 -6.14 8.21 13.05
CA ASP A 78 -7.46 8.63 13.51
C ASP A 78 -7.96 7.74 14.65
N ASP A 79 -7.66 6.44 14.58
CA ASP A 79 -8.00 5.51 15.66
C ASP A 79 -7.30 5.86 16.99
N ILE A 80 -6.05 6.35 16.90
CA ILE A 80 -5.35 6.85 18.10
C ILE A 80 -6.06 8.07 18.68
N LEU A 81 -6.49 8.99 17.81
CA LEU A 81 -7.18 10.20 18.24
C LEU A 81 -8.54 9.92 18.90
N GLU A 82 -9.13 8.79 18.62
CA GLU A 82 -10.40 8.36 19.21
C GLU A 82 -10.25 7.68 20.58
N LEU A 83 -9.02 7.48 21.06
CA LEU A 83 -8.78 6.88 22.36
C LEU A 83 -9.34 7.77 23.48
N LYS A 84 -9.96 7.13 24.49
CA LYS A 84 -10.58 7.78 25.62
C LYS A 84 -9.84 7.42 26.92
N PRO A 85 -9.91 8.28 27.96
CA PRO A 85 -9.20 8.03 29.21
C PRO A 85 -9.52 6.69 29.89
N GLY A 86 -10.70 6.14 29.65
CA GLY A 86 -11.11 4.86 30.25
C GLY A 86 -10.71 3.62 29.46
N ASP A 87 -10.03 3.78 28.33
CA ASP A 87 -9.67 2.67 27.48
C ASP A 87 -8.58 1.80 28.11
N SER A 88 -8.65 0.49 27.85
CA SER A 88 -7.67 -0.47 28.40
C SER A 88 -6.27 -0.23 27.83
N ASN A 89 -5.27 -0.59 28.61
CA ASN A 89 -3.86 -0.49 28.14
C ASN A 89 -3.62 -1.33 26.89
N LYS A 90 -4.28 -2.48 26.78
CA LYS A 90 -4.18 -3.34 25.61
C LYS A 90 -4.72 -2.62 24.37
N LYS A 91 -5.87 -1.97 24.46
CA LYS A 91 -6.46 -1.23 23.35
C LYS A 91 -5.54 -0.09 22.89
N VAL A 92 -5.01 0.67 23.86
CA VAL A 92 -4.06 1.76 23.56
C VAL A 92 -2.83 1.22 22.85
N LEU A 93 -2.23 0.16 23.40
CA LEU A 93 -1.02 -0.44 22.83
C LEU A 93 -1.26 -0.93 21.40
N LEU A 94 -2.38 -1.63 21.15
CA LEU A 94 -2.68 -2.18 19.84
C LEU A 94 -2.94 -1.09 18.80
N ARG A 95 -3.57 0.01 19.18
CA ARG A 95 -3.79 1.13 18.25
C ARG A 95 -2.49 1.82 17.86
N TYR A 96 -1.57 2.02 18.82
CA TYR A 96 -0.25 2.57 18.52
C TYR A 96 0.55 1.60 17.66
N ALA A 97 0.52 0.30 17.97
CA ALA A 97 1.21 -0.70 17.17
C ALA A 97 0.69 -0.73 15.73
N SER A 98 -0.62 -0.63 15.53
CA SER A 98 -1.24 -0.58 14.20
C SER A 98 -0.78 0.65 13.42
N PHE A 99 -0.71 1.80 14.07
CA PHE A 99 -0.21 3.02 13.43
C PHE A 99 1.26 2.88 13.03
N ILE A 100 2.10 2.35 13.92
CA ILE A 100 3.52 2.16 13.64
C ILE A 100 3.70 1.23 12.44
N GLY A 101 2.97 0.10 12.41
CA GLY A 101 3.02 -0.83 11.27
C GLY A 101 2.58 -0.16 9.96
N SER A 102 1.48 0.57 9.99
CA SER A 102 0.96 1.27 8.80
C SER A 102 1.92 2.36 8.33
N PHE A 103 2.54 3.07 9.26
CA PHE A 103 3.51 4.10 8.93
C PHE A 103 4.78 3.52 8.30
N LEU A 104 5.27 2.38 8.81
CA LEU A 104 6.43 1.71 8.24
C LEU A 104 6.16 1.22 6.82
N ILE A 105 4.96 0.70 6.55
CA ILE A 105 4.58 0.30 5.19
C ILE A 105 4.54 1.51 4.27
N LEU A 106 4.03 2.64 4.75
CA LEU A 106 4.00 3.87 3.98
C LEU A 106 5.41 4.33 3.60
N ILE A 107 6.34 4.32 4.56
CA ILE A 107 7.74 4.67 4.32
C ILE A 107 8.34 3.71 3.29
N SER A 108 8.09 2.40 3.42
CA SER A 108 8.56 1.40 2.46
C SER A 108 8.04 1.69 1.06
N GLY A 109 6.77 2.06 0.94
CA GLY A 109 6.16 2.42 -0.36
C GLY A 109 6.83 3.63 -0.99
N ILE A 110 7.17 4.65 -0.20
CA ILE A 110 7.89 5.83 -0.68
C ILE A 110 9.27 5.43 -1.22
N ILE A 111 10.00 4.61 -0.48
CA ILE A 111 11.34 4.16 -0.87
C ILE A 111 11.27 3.36 -2.18
N PHE A 112 10.33 2.42 -2.29
CA PHE A 112 10.19 1.62 -3.51
C PHE A 112 9.76 2.46 -4.71
N LEU A 113 8.91 3.45 -4.50
CA LEU A 113 8.55 4.38 -5.58
C LEU A 113 9.77 5.17 -6.07
N ILE A 114 10.59 5.65 -5.14
CA ILE A 114 11.83 6.37 -5.50
C ILE A 114 12.75 5.44 -6.31
N ILE A 115 12.91 4.19 -5.89
CA ILE A 115 13.72 3.22 -6.62
C ILE A 115 13.15 3.04 -8.04
N ALA A 116 11.84 2.87 -8.17
CA ALA A 116 11.21 2.69 -9.48
C ALA A 116 11.44 3.87 -10.42
N ILE A 117 11.46 5.09 -9.88
CA ILE A 117 11.69 6.31 -10.67
C ILE A 117 13.17 6.45 -11.06
N VAL A 118 14.08 6.18 -10.12
CA VAL A 118 15.52 6.47 -10.29
C VAL A 118 16.24 5.33 -11.02
N ASP A 119 15.81 4.08 -10.82
CA ASP A 119 16.47 2.92 -11.41
C ASP A 119 15.97 2.67 -12.84
N ASP A 120 16.44 3.49 -13.76
CA ASP A 120 16.05 3.40 -15.18
C ASP A 120 16.72 2.25 -15.92
N ASN A 121 17.69 1.56 -15.31
CA ASN A 121 18.35 0.38 -15.87
C ASN A 121 17.83 -0.94 -15.34
N ILE A 122 16.90 -0.92 -14.41
CA ILE A 122 16.31 -2.11 -13.77
C ILE A 122 17.39 -2.98 -13.11
N ASP A 123 18.29 -2.33 -12.38
CA ASP A 123 19.40 -3.01 -11.70
C ASP A 123 19.04 -3.48 -10.28
N THR A 124 18.00 -2.92 -9.69
CA THR A 124 17.62 -3.19 -8.32
C THR A 124 16.27 -3.92 -8.28
N GLU A 125 16.24 -5.08 -7.63
CA GLU A 125 14.99 -5.78 -7.40
C GLU A 125 14.18 -5.08 -6.29
N ILE A 126 12.87 -5.00 -6.52
CA ILE A 126 11.94 -4.48 -5.52
C ILE A 126 11.23 -5.68 -4.88
N ALA A 127 11.00 -5.61 -3.58
CA ALA A 127 10.55 -6.74 -2.75
C ALA A 127 9.29 -7.45 -3.23
N PHE A 128 8.43 -6.79 -4.00
CA PHE A 128 7.19 -7.36 -4.52
C PHE A 128 7.26 -7.70 -6.00
N ASN A 129 8.47 -7.74 -6.53
CA ASN A 129 8.62 -7.86 -7.99
C ASN A 129 9.45 -9.09 -8.36
#